data_31c8e59b513acbfd3bb903e1c69307a5
#
_entry.id   31c8e59b513acbfd3bb903e1c69307a5
#
_cell.length_a   1.000
_cell.length_b   1.000
_cell.length_c   1.000
_cell.angle_alpha   90.00
_cell.angle_beta   90.00
_cell.angle_gamma   90.00
#
_symmetry.space_group_name_H-M   'P 1'
#
loop_
_entity.id
_entity.type
_entity.pdbx_description
1 polymer ?
#
loop_
_entity_poly.entity_id
_entity_poly.type
_entity_poly.pdbx_seq_one_letter_code
_entity_poly.pdbx_strand_id
1 'polypeptide(L)'
;IGLVIVDSVQTLFSEELLGSPGSLVQVRGCSQMLTNAAKKTNIPIVLVGHVTKGGVVAGPKVLEHIVDTILYLEGDSQHLFRILRTSKNRFGAVSEVGIFEMADNGIREVKNPSELFLKQRLLKSPGSCVTVVMEGNRPLLFEIQALTVPTSFGYPRRTSSGFSNTRLQVLIAVLEKRAGLSLNNYDVYVNVAGGFKVSEYATDLAVCLAIASSLINKPIKEDVAAFGECGLNGELRQVAYQEKRIEEARKMGYEKIISSDSVKNISEAIKKSLS
;
A
#
# COMPACT_ATOMS: atom_id res chain seq x y z
N ILE A 1 8.94 23.88 29.67
CA ILE A 1 9.08 23.12 28.41
C ILE A 1 8.05 21.99 28.43
N GLY A 2 7.14 21.99 27.47
CA GLY A 2 6.09 20.95 27.37
C GLY A 2 6.38 19.85 26.38
N LEU A 3 7.35 20.05 25.46
CA LEU A 3 7.77 19.10 24.42
C LEU A 3 9.20 19.43 23.98
N VAL A 4 9.99 18.42 23.68
CA VAL A 4 11.31 18.56 23.05
C VAL A 4 11.30 17.83 21.70
N ILE A 5 11.80 18.46 20.64
CA ILE A 5 11.98 17.85 19.32
C ILE A 5 13.46 17.89 19.00
N VAL A 6 14.01 16.73 18.61
CA VAL A 6 15.41 16.57 18.22
C VAL A 6 15.46 16.16 16.75
N ASP A 7 15.94 17.06 15.89
CA ASP A 7 16.15 16.80 14.46
C ASP A 7 17.64 17.02 14.12
N SER A 8 18.39 15.97 13.89
CA SER A 8 18.07 14.56 13.89
C SER A 8 18.87 13.79 14.97
N VAL A 9 18.39 12.60 15.30
CA VAL A 9 19.12 11.75 16.25
C VAL A 9 20.54 11.37 15.77
N GLN A 10 20.76 11.38 14.46
CA GLN A 10 22.04 11.09 13.86
C GLN A 10 23.12 12.18 14.06
N THR A 11 22.71 13.39 14.36
CA THR A 11 23.63 14.50 14.60
C THR A 11 24.02 14.66 16.07
N LEU A 12 23.40 13.89 16.95
CA LEU A 12 23.72 13.92 18.37
C LEU A 12 25.09 13.31 18.65
N PHE A 13 25.78 13.92 19.63
CA PHE A 13 27.09 13.49 20.08
C PHE A 13 27.21 13.63 21.61
N SER A 14 27.82 12.65 22.23
CA SER A 14 28.25 12.70 23.63
C SER A 14 29.72 12.28 23.74
N GLU A 15 30.50 13.07 24.43
CA GLU A 15 31.92 12.78 24.70
C GLU A 15 32.11 11.53 25.56
N GLU A 16 31.11 11.13 26.31
CA GLU A 16 31.11 9.91 27.14
C GLU A 16 31.01 8.62 26.34
N LEU A 17 30.67 8.71 25.03
CA LEU A 17 30.45 7.56 24.16
C LEU A 17 31.49 7.51 23.05
N LEU A 18 31.95 6.31 22.72
CA LEU A 18 32.87 6.10 21.63
C LEU A 18 32.21 6.30 20.24
N GLY A 19 33.03 6.73 19.27
CA GLY A 19 32.62 6.86 17.87
C GLY A 19 32.21 8.28 17.47
N SER A 20 32.09 8.48 16.16
CA SER A 20 31.67 9.75 15.55
C SER A 20 30.14 9.94 15.61
N PRO A 21 29.63 11.18 15.46
CA PRO A 21 28.22 11.43 15.28
C PRO A 21 27.61 10.52 14.18
N GLY A 22 26.40 10.00 14.40
CA GLY A 22 25.72 9.09 13.48
C GLY A 22 26.17 7.63 13.56
N SER A 23 27.23 7.31 14.32
CA SER A 23 27.62 5.90 14.57
C SER A 23 26.56 5.20 15.44
N LEU A 24 26.51 3.87 15.34
CA LEU A 24 25.58 3.03 16.09
C LEU A 24 25.64 3.28 17.59
N VAL A 25 26.84 3.41 18.14
CA VAL A 25 27.08 3.64 19.58
C VAL A 25 26.55 4.99 20.00
N GLN A 26 26.85 6.05 19.26
CA GLN A 26 26.38 7.41 19.56
C GLN A 26 24.86 7.50 19.46
N VAL A 27 24.27 7.06 18.37
CA VAL A 27 22.79 7.11 18.17
C VAL A 27 22.07 6.34 19.26
N ARG A 28 22.53 5.13 19.61
CA ARG A 28 21.92 4.30 20.65
C ARG A 28 22.10 4.94 22.03
N GLY A 29 23.29 5.38 22.37
CA GLY A 29 23.59 5.94 23.69
C GLY A 29 22.88 7.27 23.93
N CYS A 30 22.95 8.21 22.98
CA CYS A 30 22.24 9.49 23.08
C CYS A 30 20.71 9.30 23.17
N SER A 31 20.16 8.37 22.39
CA SER A 31 18.72 8.06 22.45
C SER A 31 18.32 7.47 23.81
N GLN A 32 19.17 6.62 24.41
CA GLN A 32 18.92 6.09 25.76
C GLN A 32 18.98 7.19 26.83
N MET A 33 19.94 8.11 26.72
CA MET A 33 20.05 9.26 27.64
C MET A 33 18.81 10.15 27.55
N LEU A 34 18.34 10.47 26.35
CA LEU A 34 17.13 11.25 26.11
C LEU A 34 15.87 10.54 26.60
N THR A 35 15.76 9.24 26.38
CA THR A 35 14.64 8.43 26.90
C THR A 35 14.60 8.44 28.42
N ASN A 36 15.75 8.33 29.07
CA ASN A 36 15.86 8.42 30.53
C ASN A 36 15.49 9.81 31.04
N ALA A 37 15.92 10.88 30.35
CA ALA A 37 15.57 12.25 30.67
C ALA A 37 14.06 12.49 30.56
N ALA A 38 13.43 12.02 29.44
CA ALA A 38 11.98 12.10 29.25
C ALA A 38 11.20 11.43 30.38
N LYS A 39 11.62 10.24 30.83
CA LYS A 39 11.00 9.50 31.93
C LYS A 39 11.18 10.19 33.28
N LYS A 40 12.35 10.80 33.54
CA LYS A 40 12.62 11.53 34.81
C LYS A 40 11.86 12.84 34.91
N THR A 41 11.73 13.56 33.80
CA THR A 41 11.11 14.90 33.78
C THR A 41 9.63 14.86 33.41
N ASN A 42 9.13 13.71 32.93
CA ASN A 42 7.79 13.56 32.39
C ASN A 42 7.50 14.53 31.22
N ILE A 43 8.56 14.90 30.47
CA ILE A 43 8.47 15.73 29.27
C ILE A 43 8.60 14.82 28.04
N PRO A 44 7.62 14.79 27.11
CA PRO A 44 7.73 14.01 25.90
C PRO A 44 8.87 14.52 25.00
N ILE A 45 9.61 13.58 24.41
CA ILE A 45 10.69 13.87 23.46
C ILE A 45 10.40 13.17 22.14
N VAL A 46 10.39 13.94 21.04
CA VAL A 46 10.29 13.43 19.68
C VAL A 46 11.69 13.38 19.08
N LEU A 47 12.13 12.18 18.66
CA LEU A 47 13.39 11.97 17.98
C LEU A 47 13.12 11.80 16.49
N VAL A 48 13.61 12.72 15.66
CA VAL A 48 13.54 12.58 14.19
C VAL A 48 14.74 11.78 13.73
N GLY A 49 14.48 10.72 12.96
CA GLY A 49 15.51 9.85 12.39
C GLY A 49 15.31 9.62 10.92
N HIS A 50 16.40 9.59 10.16
CA HIS A 50 16.36 9.34 8.71
C HIS A 50 16.66 7.88 8.39
N VAL A 51 15.88 7.28 7.48
CA VAL A 51 16.14 5.95 6.93
C VAL A 51 17.15 6.08 5.81
N THR A 52 18.36 5.54 6.00
CA THR A 52 19.41 5.56 4.96
C THR A 52 19.39 4.25 4.16
N LYS A 53 19.42 4.36 2.83
CA LYS A 53 19.49 3.21 1.91
C LYS A 53 20.83 2.46 1.93
N GLY A 54 21.85 2.99 2.59
CA GLY A 54 23.24 2.53 2.49
C GLY A 54 23.85 1.82 3.70
N GLY A 55 23.12 1.61 4.79
CA GLY A 55 23.59 0.80 5.94
C GLY A 55 24.77 1.37 6.77
N VAL A 56 25.34 2.51 6.43
CA VAL A 56 26.51 3.10 7.11
C VAL A 56 26.12 3.95 8.33
N VAL A 57 24.92 4.50 8.33
CA VAL A 57 24.36 5.28 9.43
C VAL A 57 23.33 4.45 10.19
N ALA A 58 23.38 4.47 11.51
CA ALA A 58 22.43 3.73 12.36
C ALA A 58 21.00 4.09 12.00
N GLY A 59 20.30 3.15 11.38
CA GLY A 59 18.91 3.32 10.94
C GLY A 59 17.91 3.19 12.09
N PRO A 60 16.61 3.44 11.84
CA PRO A 60 15.53 3.43 12.83
C PRO A 60 15.42 2.13 13.64
N LYS A 61 15.81 0.98 13.09
CA LYS A 61 15.80 -0.33 13.78
C LYS A 61 16.54 -0.33 15.12
N VAL A 62 17.57 0.50 15.25
CA VAL A 62 18.34 0.62 16.49
C VAL A 62 17.49 1.22 17.62
N LEU A 63 16.55 2.12 17.26
CA LEU A 63 15.70 2.82 18.18
C LEU A 63 14.47 2.03 18.61
N GLU A 64 14.09 0.99 17.86
CA GLU A 64 12.85 0.23 18.06
C GLU A 64 12.73 -0.34 19.48
N HIS A 65 13.85 -0.69 20.09
CA HIS A 65 13.88 -1.25 21.47
C HIS A 65 13.99 -0.16 22.56
N ILE A 66 14.35 1.07 22.20
CA ILE A 66 14.63 2.15 23.15
C ILE A 66 13.40 3.02 23.36
N VAL A 67 12.71 3.41 22.28
CA VAL A 67 11.58 4.35 22.33
C VAL A 67 10.24 3.63 22.54
N ASP A 68 9.25 4.37 23.04
CA ASP A 68 7.92 3.82 23.35
C ASP A 68 7.00 3.80 22.12
N THR A 69 7.17 4.75 21.22
CA THR A 69 6.37 4.87 19.99
C THR A 69 7.26 5.11 18.79
N ILE A 70 6.93 4.48 17.66
CA ILE A 70 7.62 4.68 16.38
C ILE A 70 6.58 4.97 15.31
N LEU A 71 6.78 6.09 14.65
CA LEU A 71 6.00 6.54 13.51
C LEU A 71 6.90 6.58 12.27
N TYR A 72 6.44 6.01 11.18
CA TYR A 72 7.07 6.14 9.86
C TYR A 72 6.27 7.10 9.01
N LEU A 73 6.91 8.18 8.57
CA LEU A 73 6.37 9.07 7.55
C LEU A 73 6.97 8.65 6.20
N GLU A 74 6.17 7.94 5.42
CA GLU A 74 6.58 7.40 4.13
C GLU A 74 6.04 8.25 2.99
N GLY A 75 6.81 8.40 1.92
CA GLY A 75 6.37 9.08 0.72
C GLY A 75 7.39 8.91 -0.39
N ASP A 76 6.91 8.97 -1.61
CA ASP A 76 7.72 8.98 -2.82
C ASP A 76 7.90 10.44 -3.28
N SER A 77 9.10 10.76 -3.79
CA SER A 77 9.39 12.09 -4.36
C SER A 77 8.53 12.42 -5.59
N GLN A 78 7.98 11.41 -6.24
CA GLN A 78 7.13 11.56 -7.43
C GLN A 78 5.64 11.73 -7.09
N HIS A 79 5.23 11.50 -5.84
CA HIS A 79 3.84 11.56 -5.41
C HIS A 79 3.64 12.62 -4.33
N LEU A 80 2.53 13.34 -4.44
CA LEU A 80 2.16 14.40 -3.49
C LEU A 80 1.74 13.87 -2.12
N PHE A 81 1.56 12.54 -1.97
CA PHE A 81 1.05 11.95 -0.74
C PHE A 81 2.15 11.51 0.21
N ARG A 82 1.81 11.58 1.50
CA ARG A 82 2.61 11.04 2.61
C ARG A 82 1.71 10.18 3.47
N ILE A 83 2.25 9.04 3.89
CA ILE A 83 1.54 8.11 4.78
C ILE A 83 2.29 8.08 6.10
N LEU A 84 1.59 8.37 7.18
CA LEU A 84 2.08 8.23 8.54
C LEU A 84 1.58 6.90 9.11
N ARG A 85 2.49 5.98 9.38
CA ARG A 85 2.19 4.65 9.94
C ARG A 85 2.78 4.50 11.32
N THR A 86 2.03 3.89 12.22
CA THR A 86 2.52 3.47 13.52
C THR A 86 3.12 2.07 13.42
N SER A 87 4.41 1.91 13.70
CA SER A 87 5.09 0.60 13.72
C SER A 87 5.17 0.02 15.14
N LYS A 88 5.28 0.89 16.13
CA LYS A 88 5.30 0.53 17.56
C LYS A 88 4.53 1.58 18.34
N ASN A 89 3.71 1.14 19.29
CA ASN A 89 3.05 2.02 20.24
C ASN A 89 2.75 1.27 21.54
N ARG A 90 3.42 1.60 22.62
CA ARG A 90 3.19 0.99 23.94
C ARG A 90 1.89 1.48 24.60
N PHE A 91 1.33 2.58 24.14
CA PHE A 91 0.20 3.26 24.77
C PHE A 91 -1.09 3.14 23.99
N GLY A 92 -1.08 2.48 22.82
CA GLY A 92 -2.25 2.37 21.95
C GLY A 92 -2.08 1.44 20.77
N ALA A 93 -3.04 1.49 19.86
CA ALA A 93 -3.05 0.66 18.66
C ALA A 93 -1.91 1.04 17.68
N VAL A 94 -1.38 0.04 16.98
CA VAL A 94 -0.36 0.22 15.93
C VAL A 94 -0.95 0.18 14.51
N SER A 95 -2.27 -0.01 14.41
CA SER A 95 -2.97 -0.18 13.13
C SER A 95 -3.56 1.10 12.55
N GLU A 96 -3.27 2.25 13.17
CA GLU A 96 -3.75 3.55 12.70
C GLU A 96 -2.83 4.12 11.62
N VAL A 97 -3.44 4.71 10.58
CA VAL A 97 -2.73 5.29 9.43
C VAL A 97 -3.29 6.68 9.13
N GLY A 98 -2.41 7.68 9.09
CA GLY A 98 -2.71 9.03 8.61
C GLY A 98 -2.28 9.20 7.15
N ILE A 99 -3.12 9.82 6.34
CA ILE A 99 -2.80 10.15 4.94
C ILE A 99 -2.78 11.67 4.79
N PHE A 100 -1.71 12.15 4.22
CA PHE A 100 -1.45 13.57 4.03
C PHE A 100 -1.07 13.85 2.58
N GLU A 101 -1.31 15.07 2.13
CA GLU A 101 -0.81 15.58 0.87
C GLU A 101 0.18 16.73 1.11
N MET A 102 1.12 16.87 0.18
CA MET A 102 2.02 18.03 0.15
C MET A 102 1.30 19.18 -0.54
N ALA A 103 1.19 20.30 0.14
CA ALA A 103 0.65 21.54 -0.38
C ALA A 103 1.73 22.65 -0.31
N ASP A 104 1.52 23.78 -0.99
CA ASP A 104 2.48 24.89 -1.02
C ASP A 104 2.83 25.42 0.39
N ASN A 105 1.90 25.30 1.32
CA ASN A 105 2.04 25.75 2.71
C ASN A 105 2.40 24.60 3.68
N GLY A 106 2.83 23.44 3.19
CA GLY A 106 3.25 22.29 4.00
C GLY A 106 2.39 21.04 3.81
N ILE A 107 2.24 20.25 4.87
CA ILE A 107 1.51 18.99 4.87
C ILE A 107 0.06 19.24 5.29
N ARG A 108 -0.91 18.72 4.52
CA ARG A 108 -2.34 18.78 4.80
C ARG A 108 -2.94 17.38 4.94
N GLU A 109 -3.77 17.17 5.96
CA GLU A 109 -4.51 15.92 6.14
C GLU A 109 -5.51 15.67 5.00
N VAL A 110 -5.52 14.45 4.48
CA VAL A 110 -6.52 13.98 3.50
C VAL A 110 -7.64 13.25 4.25
N LYS A 111 -8.80 13.90 4.38
CA LYS A 111 -9.95 13.35 5.11
C LYS A 111 -10.57 12.16 4.39
N ASN A 112 -10.68 12.22 3.07
CA ASN A 112 -11.21 11.13 2.22
C ASN A 112 -10.19 10.72 1.14
N PRO A 113 -9.23 9.83 1.48
CA PRO A 113 -8.23 9.37 0.52
C PRO A 113 -8.81 8.57 -0.64
N SER A 114 -9.86 7.77 -0.39
CA SER A 114 -10.51 6.95 -1.42
C SER A 114 -11.07 7.83 -2.55
N GLU A 115 -11.73 8.92 -2.21
CA GLU A 115 -12.23 9.90 -3.19
C GLU A 115 -11.10 10.51 -4.01
N LEU A 116 -10.01 10.88 -3.36
CA LEU A 116 -8.85 11.49 -3.99
C LEU A 116 -8.19 10.54 -5.00
N PHE A 117 -8.02 9.25 -4.65
CA PHE A 117 -7.41 8.24 -5.52
C PHE A 117 -8.29 7.86 -6.71
N LEU A 118 -9.61 8.01 -6.58
CA LEU A 118 -10.55 7.69 -7.65
C LEU A 118 -10.97 8.92 -8.48
N LYS A 119 -10.61 10.13 -8.06
CA LYS A 119 -11.04 11.40 -8.72
C LYS A 119 -10.69 11.48 -10.21
N GLN A 120 -9.57 10.88 -10.61
CA GLN A 120 -9.08 10.90 -12.00
C GLN A 120 -9.43 9.62 -12.77
N ARG A 121 -10.23 8.72 -12.18
CA ARG A 121 -10.64 7.48 -12.84
C ARG A 121 -11.45 7.79 -14.10
N LEU A 122 -11.04 7.20 -15.22
CA LEU A 122 -11.80 7.27 -16.45
C LEU A 122 -12.89 6.20 -16.44
N LEU A 123 -14.14 6.63 -16.36
CA LEU A 123 -15.30 5.72 -16.38
C LEU A 123 -15.46 5.07 -17.76
N LYS A 124 -16.05 3.87 -17.81
CA LYS A 124 -16.30 3.09 -19.04
C LYS A 124 -15.03 2.75 -19.84
N SER A 125 -13.87 2.81 -19.20
CA SER A 125 -12.61 2.42 -19.84
C SER A 125 -12.32 0.94 -19.57
N PRO A 126 -12.04 0.11 -20.61
CA PRO A 126 -11.53 -1.23 -20.40
C PRO A 126 -10.19 -1.22 -19.63
N GLY A 127 -9.99 -2.24 -18.81
CA GLY A 127 -8.74 -2.39 -18.07
C GLY A 127 -8.71 -1.67 -16.71
N SER A 128 -9.81 -1.10 -16.23
CA SER A 128 -9.90 -0.45 -14.92
C SER A 128 -10.81 -1.21 -13.97
N CYS A 129 -10.32 -1.54 -12.78
CA CYS A 129 -11.09 -2.16 -11.68
C CYS A 129 -10.80 -1.46 -10.36
N VAL A 130 -11.85 -1.21 -9.58
CA VAL A 130 -11.70 -0.67 -8.22
C VAL A 130 -11.58 -1.80 -7.22
N THR A 131 -10.64 -1.65 -6.29
CA THR A 131 -10.41 -2.58 -5.18
C THR A 131 -10.40 -1.85 -3.85
N VAL A 132 -10.55 -2.61 -2.76
CA VAL A 132 -10.42 -2.10 -1.40
C VAL A 132 -9.22 -2.75 -0.73
N VAL A 133 -8.27 -1.94 -0.32
CA VAL A 133 -7.02 -2.32 0.36
C VAL A 133 -7.10 -1.92 1.83
N MET A 134 -6.57 -2.74 2.72
CA MET A 134 -6.42 -2.36 4.12
C MET A 134 -5.06 -1.75 4.37
N GLU A 135 -5.06 -0.51 4.83
CA GLU A 135 -3.88 0.13 5.38
C GLU A 135 -4.01 0.21 6.90
N GLY A 136 -3.36 -0.74 7.59
CA GLY A 136 -3.66 -0.98 9.00
C GLY A 136 -5.12 -1.38 9.21
N ASN A 137 -5.88 -0.59 9.97
CA ASN A 137 -7.33 -0.78 10.19
C ASN A 137 -8.21 0.04 9.24
N ARG A 138 -7.62 0.84 8.36
CA ARG A 138 -8.34 1.76 7.48
C ARG A 138 -8.53 1.13 6.09
N PRO A 139 -9.77 0.91 5.64
CA PRO A 139 -10.04 0.52 4.25
C PRO A 139 -9.86 1.72 3.33
N LEU A 140 -9.21 1.51 2.18
CA LEU A 140 -8.96 2.52 1.16
C LEU A 140 -9.29 1.95 -0.20
N LEU A 141 -9.96 2.73 -1.04
CA LEU A 141 -10.23 2.34 -2.41
C LEU A 141 -9.11 2.80 -3.34
N PHE A 142 -8.69 1.88 -4.21
CA PHE A 142 -7.71 2.15 -5.26
C PHE A 142 -8.22 1.66 -6.60
N GLU A 143 -7.81 2.35 -7.66
CA GLU A 143 -7.97 1.87 -9.02
C GLU A 143 -6.78 0.99 -9.41
N ILE A 144 -7.07 -0.21 -9.91
CA ILE A 144 -6.12 -1.09 -10.59
C ILE A 144 -6.33 -0.92 -12.08
N GLN A 145 -5.29 -0.55 -12.79
CA GLN A 145 -5.28 -0.40 -14.23
C GLN A 145 -4.46 -1.52 -14.87
N ALA A 146 -4.98 -2.11 -15.93
CA ALA A 146 -4.27 -3.10 -16.72
C ALA A 146 -4.35 -2.77 -18.22
N LEU A 147 -3.25 -3.01 -18.91
CA LEU A 147 -3.17 -2.90 -20.36
C LEU A 147 -2.61 -4.21 -20.93
N THR A 148 -3.32 -4.77 -21.89
CA THR A 148 -2.88 -5.93 -22.65
C THR A 148 -2.69 -5.52 -24.11
N VAL A 149 -1.51 -5.82 -24.67
CA VAL A 149 -1.16 -5.49 -26.05
C VAL A 149 -0.58 -6.74 -26.73
N PRO A 150 -0.93 -7.04 -27.97
CA PRO A 150 -0.26 -8.13 -28.70
C PRO A 150 1.25 -7.93 -28.67
N THR A 151 2.02 -8.96 -28.27
CA THR A 151 3.47 -8.85 -28.24
C THR A 151 4.06 -8.82 -29.65
N SER A 152 5.02 -7.93 -29.87
CA SER A 152 5.81 -7.87 -31.10
C SER A 152 7.12 -8.67 -30.99
N PHE A 153 7.41 -9.23 -29.79
CA PHE A 153 8.62 -9.99 -29.49
C PHE A 153 8.29 -11.44 -29.16
N GLY A 154 9.25 -12.32 -29.30
CA GLY A 154 9.06 -13.76 -29.01
C GLY A 154 8.72 -14.09 -27.55
N TYR A 155 8.95 -13.16 -26.61
CA TYR A 155 8.66 -13.31 -25.19
C TYR A 155 7.77 -12.17 -24.68
N PRO A 156 6.53 -12.46 -24.23
CA PRO A 156 5.62 -11.47 -23.68
C PRO A 156 6.16 -10.81 -22.40
N ARG A 157 6.05 -9.51 -22.33
CA ARG A 157 6.45 -8.72 -21.13
C ARG A 157 5.37 -8.77 -20.06
N ARG A 158 5.81 -8.90 -18.81
CA ARG A 158 4.95 -8.91 -17.62
C ARG A 158 5.49 -7.87 -16.65
N THR A 159 4.84 -6.72 -16.56
CA THR A 159 5.35 -5.57 -15.79
C THR A 159 4.26 -5.00 -14.92
N SER A 160 4.61 -4.69 -13.67
CA SER A 160 3.70 -4.01 -12.75
C SER A 160 4.36 -2.83 -12.05
N SER A 161 3.57 -1.80 -11.78
CA SER A 161 3.89 -0.67 -10.91
C SER A 161 2.94 -0.67 -9.73
N GLY A 162 3.48 -0.59 -8.51
CA GLY A 162 2.68 -0.64 -7.29
C GLY A 162 2.15 -2.04 -6.90
N PHE A 163 2.41 -3.07 -7.70
CA PHE A 163 2.03 -4.47 -7.45
C PHE A 163 3.21 -5.41 -7.68
N SER A 164 3.22 -6.61 -7.07
CA SER A 164 4.31 -7.57 -7.21
C SER A 164 4.36 -8.20 -8.61
N ASN A 165 5.49 -8.08 -9.31
CA ASN A 165 5.70 -8.75 -10.60
C ASN A 165 5.61 -10.28 -10.51
N THR A 166 6.12 -10.88 -9.42
CA THR A 166 6.03 -12.32 -9.19
C THR A 166 4.57 -12.76 -9.03
N ARG A 167 3.78 -11.99 -8.27
CA ARG A 167 2.35 -12.29 -8.11
C ARG A 167 1.58 -12.11 -9.42
N LEU A 168 1.89 -11.07 -10.20
CA LEU A 168 1.31 -10.85 -11.53
C LEU A 168 1.50 -12.06 -12.43
N GLN A 169 2.69 -12.64 -12.49
CA GLN A 169 2.96 -13.85 -13.30
C GLN A 169 2.09 -15.05 -12.88
N VAL A 170 1.89 -15.24 -11.57
CA VAL A 170 1.01 -16.28 -11.03
C VAL A 170 -0.44 -16.04 -11.46
N LEU A 171 -0.94 -14.80 -11.33
CA LEU A 171 -2.32 -14.46 -11.70
C LEU A 171 -2.57 -14.62 -13.21
N ILE A 172 -1.60 -14.29 -14.05
CA ILE A 172 -1.68 -14.53 -15.51
C ILE A 172 -1.82 -16.02 -15.79
N ALA A 173 -1.01 -16.88 -15.17
CA ALA A 173 -1.12 -18.33 -15.34
C ALA A 173 -2.48 -18.88 -14.88
N VAL A 174 -3.04 -18.33 -13.78
CA VAL A 174 -4.40 -18.66 -13.31
C VAL A 174 -5.46 -18.24 -14.35
N LEU A 175 -5.37 -17.02 -14.88
CA LEU A 175 -6.29 -16.52 -15.92
C LEU A 175 -6.25 -17.38 -17.18
N GLU A 176 -5.07 -17.76 -17.63
CA GLU A 176 -4.91 -18.64 -18.80
C GLU A 176 -5.52 -20.02 -18.55
N LYS A 177 -5.13 -20.66 -17.46
CA LYS A 177 -5.50 -22.08 -17.22
C LYS A 177 -6.92 -22.25 -16.70
N ARG A 178 -7.41 -21.30 -15.87
CA ARG A 178 -8.70 -21.45 -15.15
C ARG A 178 -9.82 -20.58 -15.70
N ALA A 179 -9.48 -19.45 -16.31
CA ALA A 179 -10.49 -18.61 -16.95
C ALA A 179 -10.51 -18.74 -18.49
N GLY A 180 -9.56 -19.46 -19.08
CA GLY A 180 -9.49 -19.68 -20.52
C GLY A 180 -9.08 -18.43 -21.32
N LEU A 181 -8.43 -17.47 -20.70
CA LEU A 181 -7.96 -16.26 -21.36
C LEU A 181 -6.61 -16.51 -22.04
N SER A 182 -6.49 -16.26 -23.35
CA SER A 182 -5.24 -16.47 -24.10
C SER A 182 -4.32 -15.26 -23.96
N LEU A 183 -3.42 -15.27 -22.96
CA LEU A 183 -2.45 -14.20 -22.69
C LEU A 183 -1.03 -14.51 -23.18
N ASN A 184 -0.80 -15.69 -23.76
CA ASN A 184 0.52 -16.16 -24.20
C ASN A 184 1.20 -15.23 -25.21
N ASN A 185 0.43 -14.54 -26.06
CA ASN A 185 0.92 -13.62 -27.08
C ASN A 185 0.63 -12.16 -26.77
N TYR A 186 0.43 -11.83 -25.48
CA TYR A 186 0.15 -10.47 -25.03
C TYR A 186 1.14 -10.01 -23.98
N ASP A 187 1.67 -8.83 -24.17
CA ASP A 187 2.30 -8.05 -23.11
C ASP A 187 1.23 -7.62 -22.12
N VAL A 188 1.52 -7.72 -20.84
CA VAL A 188 0.60 -7.35 -19.75
C VAL A 188 1.28 -6.33 -18.84
N TYR A 189 0.66 -5.18 -18.73
CA TYR A 189 1.08 -4.10 -17.83
C TYR A 189 0.00 -3.87 -16.78
N VAL A 190 0.40 -3.77 -15.51
CA VAL A 190 -0.51 -3.46 -14.38
C VAL A 190 0.03 -2.28 -13.62
N ASN A 191 -0.86 -1.35 -13.27
CA ASN A 191 -0.53 -0.18 -12.48
C ASN A 191 -1.55 0.01 -11.35
N VAL A 192 -1.06 0.31 -10.15
CA VAL A 192 -1.88 0.82 -9.05
C VAL A 192 -1.92 2.33 -9.17
N ALA A 193 -3.09 2.90 -9.44
CA ALA A 193 -3.23 4.32 -9.62
C ALA A 193 -2.82 5.10 -8.35
N GLY A 194 -2.21 6.28 -8.53
CA GLY A 194 -1.74 7.11 -7.44
C GLY A 194 -0.39 6.71 -6.84
N GLY A 195 0.31 5.72 -7.46
CA GLY A 195 1.68 5.32 -7.08
C GLY A 195 1.81 4.56 -5.77
N PHE A 196 0.71 4.06 -5.23
CA PHE A 196 0.73 3.22 -4.03
C PHE A 196 1.34 1.85 -4.32
N LYS A 197 2.00 1.29 -3.30
CA LYS A 197 2.45 -0.10 -3.31
C LYS A 197 1.46 -0.95 -2.52
N VAL A 198 0.82 -1.88 -3.20
CA VAL A 198 -0.11 -2.82 -2.60
C VAL A 198 0.55 -4.19 -2.52
N SER A 199 0.61 -4.75 -1.32
CA SER A 199 1.23 -6.05 -1.06
C SER A 199 0.26 -7.13 -0.61
N GLU A 200 -1.00 -6.78 -0.33
CA GLU A 200 -1.99 -7.75 0.14
C GLU A 200 -2.65 -8.52 -1.01
N TYR A 201 -2.91 -9.81 -0.78
CA TYR A 201 -3.56 -10.69 -1.77
C TYR A 201 -5.03 -10.35 -2.06
N ALA A 202 -5.65 -9.51 -1.23
CA ALA A 202 -7.01 -9.04 -1.48
C ALA A 202 -7.18 -8.32 -2.82
N THR A 203 -6.10 -7.77 -3.40
CA THR A 203 -6.11 -7.09 -4.70
C THR A 203 -6.06 -8.04 -5.91
N ASP A 204 -5.76 -9.32 -5.71
CA ASP A 204 -5.61 -10.29 -6.81
C ASP A 204 -6.80 -10.30 -7.73
N LEU A 205 -8.02 -10.33 -7.15
CA LEU A 205 -9.25 -10.37 -7.94
C LEU A 205 -9.38 -9.14 -8.83
N ALA A 206 -9.12 -7.94 -8.30
CA ALA A 206 -9.20 -6.72 -9.10
C ALA A 206 -8.15 -6.67 -10.20
N VAL A 207 -6.94 -7.18 -9.96
CA VAL A 207 -5.89 -7.32 -10.97
C VAL A 207 -6.35 -8.28 -12.08
N CYS A 208 -6.90 -9.43 -11.71
CA CYS A 208 -7.43 -10.40 -12.67
C CYS A 208 -8.57 -9.81 -13.52
N LEU A 209 -9.50 -9.09 -12.88
CA LEU A 209 -10.63 -8.46 -13.58
C LEU A 209 -10.17 -7.33 -14.50
N ALA A 210 -9.21 -6.51 -14.08
CA ALA A 210 -8.63 -5.46 -14.92
C ALA A 210 -7.93 -6.04 -16.16
N ILE A 211 -7.14 -7.12 -16.00
CA ILE A 211 -6.50 -7.82 -17.13
C ILE A 211 -7.54 -8.41 -18.07
N ALA A 212 -8.55 -9.10 -17.54
CA ALA A 212 -9.62 -9.69 -18.33
C ALA A 212 -10.42 -8.62 -19.11
N SER A 213 -10.74 -7.51 -18.45
CA SER A 213 -11.43 -6.36 -19.05
C SER A 213 -10.62 -5.75 -20.20
N SER A 214 -9.30 -5.57 -20.02
CA SER A 214 -8.39 -5.07 -21.05
C SER A 214 -8.31 -6.01 -22.25
N LEU A 215 -8.13 -7.32 -21.98
CA LEU A 215 -7.99 -8.34 -23.04
C LEU A 215 -9.26 -8.47 -23.90
N ILE A 216 -10.43 -8.49 -23.23
CA ILE A 216 -11.74 -8.64 -23.89
C ILE A 216 -12.20 -7.30 -24.49
N ASN A 217 -11.53 -6.21 -24.15
CA ASN A 217 -11.88 -4.83 -24.52
C ASN A 217 -13.32 -4.43 -24.10
N LYS A 218 -13.72 -4.85 -22.89
CA LYS A 218 -15.01 -4.51 -22.29
C LYS A 218 -14.81 -3.88 -20.92
N PRO A 219 -15.42 -2.73 -20.61
CA PRO A 219 -15.30 -2.11 -19.31
C PRO A 219 -15.96 -2.95 -18.20
N ILE A 220 -15.43 -2.83 -17.00
CA ILE A 220 -16.11 -3.29 -15.79
C ILE A 220 -17.23 -2.29 -15.46
N LYS A 221 -18.36 -2.80 -14.99
CA LYS A 221 -19.50 -1.96 -14.57
C LYS A 221 -19.06 -0.92 -13.55
N GLU A 222 -19.58 0.30 -13.66
CA GLU A 222 -19.10 1.45 -12.88
C GLU A 222 -19.33 1.30 -11.38
N ASP A 223 -20.40 0.61 -11.01
CA ASP A 223 -20.85 0.32 -9.66
C ASP A 223 -20.16 -0.90 -9.00
N VAL A 224 -19.16 -1.49 -9.69
CA VAL A 224 -18.46 -2.68 -9.23
C VAL A 224 -17.15 -2.30 -8.53
N ALA A 225 -16.95 -2.82 -7.32
CA ALA A 225 -15.66 -2.97 -6.67
C ALA A 225 -15.36 -4.45 -6.42
N ALA A 226 -14.09 -4.85 -6.45
CA ALA A 226 -13.70 -6.24 -6.32
C ALA A 226 -12.50 -6.42 -5.40
N PHE A 227 -12.57 -7.43 -4.52
CA PHE A 227 -11.44 -7.84 -3.69
C PHE A 227 -11.54 -9.34 -3.35
N GLY A 228 -10.39 -9.98 -3.20
CA GLY A 228 -10.29 -11.41 -2.86
C GLY A 228 -8.95 -11.98 -3.30
N GLU A 229 -8.46 -12.98 -2.58
CA GLU A 229 -7.27 -13.73 -2.96
C GLU A 229 -7.64 -14.76 -4.04
N CYS A 230 -6.84 -14.84 -5.11
CA CYS A 230 -7.00 -15.84 -6.16
C CYS A 230 -6.04 -17.01 -5.94
N GLY A 231 -6.57 -18.19 -5.67
CA GLY A 231 -5.78 -19.42 -5.57
C GLY A 231 -5.40 -20.01 -6.93
N LEU A 232 -4.43 -20.94 -6.96
CA LEU A 232 -3.91 -21.55 -8.18
C LEU A 232 -4.95 -22.40 -8.94
N ASN A 233 -5.99 -22.84 -8.26
CA ASN A 233 -7.10 -23.56 -8.90
C ASN A 233 -8.18 -22.63 -9.45
N GLY A 234 -7.99 -21.29 -9.33
CA GLY A 234 -8.94 -20.28 -9.75
C GLY A 234 -10.04 -20.01 -8.73
N GLU A 235 -9.98 -20.62 -7.54
CA GLU A 235 -10.88 -20.36 -6.43
C GLU A 235 -10.64 -18.97 -5.84
N LEU A 236 -11.69 -18.36 -5.32
CA LEU A 236 -11.59 -17.13 -4.55
C LEU A 236 -11.64 -17.42 -3.06
N ARG A 237 -10.66 -16.91 -2.35
CA ARG A 237 -10.51 -17.06 -0.90
C ARG A 237 -10.92 -15.81 -0.16
N GLN A 238 -11.44 -16.01 1.04
CA GLN A 238 -11.76 -14.92 1.94
C GLN A 238 -10.51 -14.17 2.36
N VAL A 239 -10.67 -12.87 2.56
CA VAL A 239 -9.61 -11.97 3.02
C VAL A 239 -10.02 -11.32 4.35
N ALA A 240 -9.03 -10.88 5.11
CA ALA A 240 -9.29 -10.21 6.38
C ALA A 240 -10.12 -8.93 6.22
N TYR A 241 -10.89 -8.59 7.25
CA TYR A 241 -11.69 -7.36 7.33
C TYR A 241 -12.72 -7.19 6.21
N GLN A 242 -13.34 -8.28 5.77
CA GLN A 242 -14.26 -8.29 4.64
C GLN A 242 -15.42 -7.31 4.81
N GLU A 243 -16.06 -7.27 5.98
CA GLU A 243 -17.15 -6.35 6.28
C GLU A 243 -16.73 -4.88 6.14
N LYS A 244 -15.58 -4.49 6.71
CA LYS A 244 -15.06 -3.12 6.60
C LYS A 244 -14.80 -2.71 5.15
N ARG A 245 -14.31 -3.65 4.32
CA ARG A 245 -14.08 -3.40 2.89
C ARG A 245 -15.41 -3.17 2.16
N ILE A 246 -16.43 -3.96 2.46
CA ILE A 246 -17.76 -3.83 1.87
C ILE A 246 -18.40 -2.50 2.29
N GLU A 247 -18.34 -2.14 3.56
CA GLU A 247 -18.87 -0.89 4.08
C GLU A 247 -18.23 0.34 3.41
N GLU A 248 -16.89 0.37 3.31
CA GLU A 248 -16.21 1.48 2.68
C GLU A 248 -16.51 1.56 1.17
N ALA A 249 -16.56 0.43 0.46
CA ALA A 249 -16.93 0.41 -0.95
C ALA A 249 -18.34 0.95 -1.16
N ARG A 250 -19.32 0.54 -0.35
CA ARG A 250 -20.69 1.05 -0.40
C ARG A 250 -20.79 2.54 -0.09
N LYS A 251 -20.07 3.01 0.92
CA LYS A 251 -19.98 4.43 1.26
C LYS A 251 -19.45 5.28 0.10
N MET A 252 -18.59 4.70 -0.73
CA MET A 252 -18.04 5.34 -1.93
C MET A 252 -18.90 5.14 -3.19
N GLY A 253 -20.11 4.56 -3.06
CA GLY A 253 -21.08 4.41 -4.15
C GLY A 253 -20.95 3.10 -4.96
N TYR A 254 -20.12 2.15 -4.53
CA TYR A 254 -20.01 0.85 -5.18
C TYR A 254 -21.04 -0.12 -4.60
N GLU A 255 -22.13 -0.36 -5.34
CA GLU A 255 -23.23 -1.21 -4.88
C GLU A 255 -22.95 -2.70 -5.06
N LYS A 256 -22.21 -3.05 -6.11
CA LYS A 256 -21.89 -4.44 -6.47
C LYS A 256 -20.49 -4.79 -6.04
N ILE A 257 -20.37 -5.54 -4.96
CA ILE A 257 -19.08 -6.01 -4.45
C ILE A 257 -18.85 -7.46 -4.93
N ILE A 258 -17.77 -7.66 -5.68
CA ILE A 258 -17.35 -8.99 -6.09
C ILE A 258 -16.26 -9.46 -5.13
N SER A 259 -16.58 -10.52 -4.38
CA SER A 259 -15.70 -11.15 -3.40
C SER A 259 -15.97 -12.66 -3.33
N SER A 260 -15.23 -13.37 -2.50
CA SER A 260 -15.43 -14.80 -2.25
C SER A 260 -16.84 -15.16 -1.77
N ASP A 261 -17.60 -14.23 -1.17
CA ASP A 261 -18.99 -14.44 -0.76
C ASP A 261 -19.97 -14.36 -1.92
N SER A 262 -19.63 -13.56 -2.95
CA SER A 262 -20.52 -13.33 -4.09
C SER A 262 -20.26 -14.26 -5.27
N VAL A 263 -19.04 -14.81 -5.39
CA VAL A 263 -18.61 -15.71 -6.47
C VAL A 263 -17.57 -16.72 -5.96
N LYS A 264 -17.55 -17.91 -6.55
CA LYS A 264 -16.67 -19.00 -6.09
C LYS A 264 -15.31 -19.03 -6.80
N ASN A 265 -15.26 -18.55 -8.04
CA ASN A 265 -14.06 -18.66 -8.88
C ASN A 265 -13.92 -17.46 -9.81
N ILE A 266 -12.72 -17.36 -10.41
CA ILE A 266 -12.34 -16.24 -11.27
C ILE A 266 -13.19 -16.16 -12.54
N SER A 267 -13.60 -17.30 -13.14
CA SER A 267 -14.43 -17.31 -14.35
C SER A 267 -15.82 -16.72 -14.10
N GLU A 268 -16.42 -17.01 -12.93
CA GLU A 268 -17.69 -16.43 -12.50
C GLU A 268 -17.54 -14.94 -12.22
N ALA A 269 -16.44 -14.53 -11.56
CA ALA A 269 -16.16 -13.13 -11.27
C ALA A 269 -16.07 -12.30 -12.57
N ILE A 270 -15.36 -12.77 -13.58
CA ILE A 270 -15.24 -12.10 -14.89
C ILE A 270 -16.61 -11.93 -15.54
N LYS A 271 -17.44 -12.98 -15.56
CA LYS A 271 -18.79 -12.91 -16.16
C LYS A 271 -19.72 -11.92 -15.46
N LYS A 272 -19.63 -11.79 -14.12
CA LYS A 272 -20.46 -10.86 -13.34
C LYS A 272 -19.99 -9.40 -13.43
N SER A 273 -18.71 -9.16 -13.62
CA SER A 273 -18.11 -7.82 -13.56
C SER A 273 -18.20 -7.05 -14.87
N LEU A 274 -18.11 -7.74 -16.02
CA LEU A 274 -18.07 -7.09 -17.34
C LEU A 274 -19.46 -6.59 -17.78
N SER A 275 -19.43 -5.51 -18.55
CA SER A 275 -20.61 -4.89 -19.16
C SER A 275 -21.05 -5.62 -20.43
#